data_023476b3702dc4ac75d9fbd7a3a4a389
#
_entry.id   023476b3702dc4ac75d9fbd7a3a4a389
#
_cell.length_a   1.000
_cell.length_b   1.000
_cell.length_c   1.000
_cell.angle_alpha   90.00
_cell.angle_beta   90.00
_cell.angle_gamma   90.00
#
_symmetry.space_group_name_H-M   'P 1'
#
loop_
_entity.id
_entity.type
_entity.pdbx_description
1 polymer ?
#
loop_
_entity_poly.entity_id
_entity_poly.type
_entity_poly.pdbx_seq_one_letter_code
_entity_poly.pdbx_strand_id
1 'polypeptide(L)'
;MKPKQLLSMLACAALAAGTLAGCGGDTQTTEERPTVRIFNRVNAEVQFDKNNEAVKALEDAVNVNLEIEAPPPSSYNDKLQITMASGDLPDIIYLFQTDNNFDTWAKNGLLLPLDDKIDQYPNLKDNISDEMWALTKAPSTGQISAVPKSNTTSHWGYVVNQKWLDALGMEPPTTLDEFYEFAKAVATQDPDGNGAADTFALSPSAQNTAGASVWGEYFLMSAFNLQQYANRSDVDGQYKPKEQFEGYYPYLTFLRQLYEEKLIDPEFFINKDGESSEKLLQNRVGMISGHDGAAKGLFGKASTEQVISDYCYYPPLADNDTGEVVQYIPPAMWGCWGIAANSKVADAALRLLDYGNSEEGWLLTNIGVQGVHYESYDPATKELIRTDVQSEKSRSEMSAYTPFSVTYHGEPAYISLCDTTEKLQKYNSELERYLSVTKEVSVPTVNSPKYIALNANNPDLFKKRDQMEIQYVTGEITLEELQDFIENEFLPKTAEADQETAELLRAATEQ
;
A
#
# COMPACT_ATOMS: atom_id res chain seq x y z
N MET A 1 52.59 0.67 57.27
CA MET A 1 52.77 1.85 58.15
C MET A 1 51.58 2.76 57.98
N LYS A 2 50.96 2.97 59.12
CA LYS A 2 49.87 3.92 59.43
C LYS A 2 50.33 5.37 59.21
N PRO A 3 49.47 6.35 59.52
CA PRO A 3 48.04 6.64 59.36
C PRO A 3 47.74 8.17 59.23
N LYS A 4 46.51 8.53 59.40
CA LYS A 4 45.78 9.67 60.06
C LYS A 4 44.92 10.47 59.13
N GLN A 5 43.61 10.38 59.32
CA GLN A 5 42.78 11.06 60.33
C GLN A 5 42.57 12.53 59.96
N LEU A 6 41.44 13.07 59.90
CA LEU A 6 40.10 13.15 60.56
C LEU A 6 39.76 14.63 60.79
N LEU A 7 38.50 14.91 60.71
CA LEU A 7 37.72 15.99 61.33
C LEU A 7 37.80 17.39 60.68
N SER A 8 36.71 18.08 60.46
CA SER A 8 35.55 18.46 61.30
C SER A 8 34.54 19.19 60.46
N MET A 9 33.36 18.92 60.52
CA MET A 9 32.20 19.20 61.34
C MET A 9 32.02 20.64 61.84
N LEU A 10 30.76 21.08 61.69
CA LEU A 10 29.98 22.14 62.38
C LEU A 10 30.24 23.59 61.95
N ALA A 11 29.28 24.28 61.62
CA ALA A 11 27.95 24.77 61.99
C ALA A 11 27.93 26.28 61.80
N CYS A 12 26.91 26.81 61.33
CA CYS A 12 25.96 27.62 62.13
C CYS A 12 24.85 28.21 61.26
N ALA A 13 23.71 28.08 61.80
CA ALA A 13 22.47 28.60 61.37
C ALA A 13 22.31 30.09 61.63
N ALA A 14 21.33 30.65 60.94
CA ALA A 14 20.50 31.80 61.29
C ALA A 14 21.04 33.21 60.96
N LEU A 15 20.32 33.87 60.08
CA LEU A 15 19.51 35.03 60.49
C LEU A 15 18.52 35.40 59.35
N ALA A 16 17.35 35.61 59.83
CA ALA A 16 16.13 35.88 59.11
C ALA A 16 15.95 37.34 58.70
N ALA A 17 14.99 37.46 57.81
CA ALA A 17 14.09 38.60 57.65
C ALA A 17 14.49 39.83 56.83
N GLY A 18 13.70 40.02 55.80
CA GLY A 18 13.37 41.29 55.24
C GLY A 18 13.62 41.42 53.74
N THR A 19 12.71 41.34 52.92
CA THR A 19 11.67 42.24 52.48
C THR A 19 10.93 41.65 51.28
N LEU A 20 9.64 41.66 51.39
CA LEU A 20 8.71 41.51 50.29
C LEU A 20 8.87 42.65 49.28
N ALA A 21 9.20 42.33 48.05
CA ALA A 21 8.81 43.11 46.89
C ALA A 21 8.58 42.16 45.76
N GLY A 22 7.32 42.04 45.33
CA GLY A 22 6.86 41.16 44.29
C GLY A 22 7.38 41.55 42.91
N CYS A 23 7.73 40.54 42.17
CA CYS A 23 7.55 40.48 40.72
C CYS A 23 7.06 39.07 40.45
N GLY A 24 5.79 38.98 40.14
CA GLY A 24 5.21 37.79 39.54
C GLY A 24 5.87 37.58 38.18
N GLY A 25 6.86 36.75 38.16
CA GLY A 25 7.29 36.09 36.93
C GLY A 25 6.51 34.79 36.88
N ASP A 26 5.55 34.70 35.98
CA ASP A 26 5.06 33.43 35.51
C ASP A 26 6.26 32.64 35.05
N THR A 27 6.73 31.72 35.87
CA THR A 27 7.50 30.58 35.39
C THR A 27 6.50 29.74 34.60
N GLN A 28 6.31 30.09 33.31
CA GLN A 28 5.91 29.09 32.36
C GLN A 28 6.97 27.99 32.46
N THR A 29 6.65 26.93 33.16
CA THR A 29 7.26 25.64 32.91
C THR A 29 6.96 25.36 31.44
N THR A 30 7.90 25.63 30.56
CA THR A 30 7.87 25.07 29.23
C THR A 30 7.88 23.56 29.47
N GLU A 31 6.70 22.94 29.45
CA GLU A 31 6.63 21.48 29.37
C GLU A 31 7.46 21.10 28.16
N GLU A 32 8.51 20.34 28.41
CA GLU A 32 9.41 19.85 27.36
C GLU A 32 8.54 19.02 26.40
N ARG A 33 8.57 19.34 25.10
CA ARG A 33 7.79 18.60 24.10
C ARG A 33 8.11 17.11 24.19
N PRO A 34 7.12 16.22 24.31
CA PRO A 34 7.38 14.80 24.35
C PRO A 34 8.00 14.34 23.01
N THR A 35 8.98 13.47 23.08
CA THR A 35 9.56 12.84 21.90
C THR A 35 8.77 11.57 21.58
N VAL A 36 8.22 11.46 20.37
CA VAL A 36 7.53 10.29 19.84
C VAL A 36 8.47 9.54 18.92
N ARG A 37 8.81 8.33 19.28
CA ARG A 37 9.67 7.42 18.49
C ARG A 37 8.81 6.61 17.54
N ILE A 38 9.18 6.60 16.26
CA ILE A 38 8.39 5.97 15.20
C ILE A 38 9.25 5.00 14.43
N PHE A 39 8.78 3.77 14.27
CA PHE A 39 9.37 2.77 13.39
C PHE A 39 8.48 2.63 12.16
N ASN A 40 8.97 3.15 11.03
CA ASN A 40 8.19 3.29 9.81
C ASN A 40 8.80 2.52 8.64
N ARG A 41 7.93 2.12 7.70
CA ARG A 41 8.32 1.58 6.40
C ARG A 41 8.21 2.67 5.34
N VAL A 42 9.31 2.99 4.69
CA VAL A 42 9.36 3.93 3.55
C VAL A 42 9.84 3.21 2.29
N ASN A 43 9.58 3.78 1.14
CA ASN A 43 10.13 3.26 -0.12
C ASN A 43 11.65 3.48 -0.17
N ALA A 44 12.40 2.54 -0.74
CA ALA A 44 13.87 2.53 -0.77
C ALA A 44 14.49 3.76 -1.47
N GLU A 45 13.72 4.43 -2.33
CA GLU A 45 14.15 5.58 -3.12
C GLU A 45 14.12 6.91 -2.34
N VAL A 46 13.64 6.89 -1.08
CA VAL A 46 13.44 8.09 -0.30
C VAL A 46 14.54 8.24 0.74
N GLN A 47 15.31 9.30 0.61
CA GLN A 47 16.20 9.74 1.67
C GLN A 47 15.43 10.66 2.63
N PHE A 48 15.21 10.15 3.84
CA PHE A 48 14.55 10.90 4.89
C PHE A 48 15.47 11.97 5.48
N ASP A 49 15.07 13.24 5.37
CA ASP A 49 15.66 14.36 6.09
C ASP A 49 14.77 14.79 7.26
N LYS A 50 15.14 14.43 8.46
CA LYS A 50 14.41 14.80 9.68
C LYS A 50 14.35 16.32 9.93
N ASN A 51 15.13 17.12 9.21
CA ASN A 51 15.18 18.56 9.40
C ASN A 51 14.34 19.31 8.35
N ASN A 52 13.58 18.60 7.51
CA ASN A 52 12.76 19.23 6.50
C ASN A 52 11.61 20.06 7.11
N GLU A 53 11.05 20.97 6.34
CA GLU A 53 10.03 21.91 6.81
C GLU A 53 8.73 21.24 7.20
N ALA A 54 8.38 20.13 6.54
CA ALA A 54 7.16 19.41 6.84
C ALA A 54 7.26 18.66 8.18
N VAL A 55 8.44 18.10 8.53
CA VAL A 55 8.66 17.54 9.88
C VAL A 55 8.42 18.60 10.94
N LYS A 56 9.07 19.76 10.78
CA LYS A 56 8.94 20.85 11.75
C LYS A 56 7.49 21.32 11.88
N ALA A 57 6.80 21.48 10.74
CA ALA A 57 5.39 21.85 10.75
C ALA A 57 4.53 20.80 11.47
N LEU A 58 4.78 19.51 11.27
CA LEU A 58 4.09 18.43 11.95
C LEU A 58 4.41 18.39 13.45
N GLU A 59 5.69 18.55 13.83
CA GLU A 59 6.10 18.66 15.23
C GLU A 59 5.44 19.83 15.93
N ASP A 60 5.33 20.97 15.26
CA ASP A 60 4.69 22.18 15.81
C ASP A 60 3.18 22.02 15.93
N ALA A 61 2.52 21.42 14.94
CA ALA A 61 1.07 21.22 14.92
C ALA A 61 0.57 20.36 16.09
N VAL A 62 1.33 19.33 16.46
CA VAL A 62 0.93 18.39 17.53
C VAL A 62 1.72 18.55 18.83
N ASN A 63 2.64 19.52 18.87
CA ASN A 63 3.50 19.82 20.01
C ASN A 63 4.33 18.61 20.50
N VAL A 64 5.03 17.95 19.58
CA VAL A 64 5.93 16.83 19.86
C VAL A 64 7.28 17.02 19.16
N ASN A 65 8.30 16.24 19.56
CA ASN A 65 9.49 15.99 18.76
C ASN A 65 9.36 14.62 18.10
N LEU A 66 9.85 14.43 16.88
CA LEU A 66 9.77 13.17 16.16
C LEU A 66 11.15 12.52 16.00
N GLU A 67 11.26 11.27 16.39
CA GLU A 67 12.39 10.41 16.08
C GLU A 67 11.91 9.25 15.19
N ILE A 68 12.25 9.31 13.89
CA ILE A 68 11.77 8.35 12.90
C ILE A 68 12.92 7.44 12.48
N GLU A 69 12.74 6.14 12.70
CA GLU A 69 13.55 5.08 12.12
C GLU A 69 12.78 4.48 10.93
N ALA A 70 13.39 4.52 9.74
CA ALA A 70 12.79 4.05 8.50
C ALA A 70 13.75 3.11 7.76
N PRO A 71 13.80 1.83 8.12
CA PRO A 71 14.62 0.85 7.41
C PRO A 71 14.19 0.67 5.96
N PRO A 72 15.13 0.32 5.05
CA PRO A 72 14.77 -0.07 3.69
C PRO A 72 13.75 -1.21 3.67
N PRO A 73 12.81 -1.23 2.70
CA PRO A 73 11.77 -2.26 2.60
C PRO A 73 12.32 -3.69 2.63
N SER A 74 13.47 -3.94 1.99
CA SER A 74 14.12 -5.25 1.95
C SER A 74 14.59 -5.79 3.30
N SER A 75 14.81 -4.91 4.28
CA SER A 75 15.25 -5.30 5.63
C SER A 75 14.23 -4.97 6.72
N TYR A 76 13.08 -4.42 6.34
CA TYR A 76 12.07 -3.93 7.27
C TYR A 76 11.56 -5.03 8.21
N ASN A 77 11.13 -6.16 7.64
CA ASN A 77 10.53 -7.24 8.42
C ASN A 77 11.54 -7.86 9.40
N ASP A 78 12.79 -8.07 8.98
CA ASP A 78 13.83 -8.60 9.86
C ASP A 78 14.10 -7.65 11.04
N LYS A 79 14.22 -6.36 10.76
CA LYS A 79 14.41 -5.34 11.80
C LYS A 79 13.20 -5.21 12.71
N LEU A 80 11.97 -5.28 12.15
CA LEU A 80 10.73 -5.28 12.93
C LEU A 80 10.72 -6.43 13.95
N GLN A 81 11.05 -7.65 13.52
CA GLN A 81 11.11 -8.81 14.41
C GLN A 81 12.12 -8.60 15.56
N ILE A 82 13.31 -8.07 15.24
CA ILE A 82 14.34 -7.76 16.24
C ILE A 82 13.85 -6.68 17.21
N THR A 83 13.22 -5.62 16.71
CA THR A 83 12.67 -4.52 17.52
C THR A 83 11.59 -5.03 18.46
N MET A 84 10.64 -5.80 17.96
CA MET A 84 9.57 -6.38 18.77
C MET A 84 10.09 -7.34 19.85
N ALA A 85 11.15 -8.08 19.55
CA ALA A 85 11.76 -9.01 20.51
C ALA A 85 12.64 -8.30 21.57
N SER A 86 13.10 -7.10 21.30
CA SER A 86 14.03 -6.38 22.20
C SER A 86 13.38 -5.87 23.49
N GLY A 87 12.07 -5.59 23.45
CA GLY A 87 11.34 -4.94 24.54
C GLY A 87 11.53 -3.41 24.63
N ASP A 88 12.51 -2.84 23.91
CA ASP A 88 12.66 -1.39 23.72
C ASP A 88 11.90 -0.97 22.45
N LEU A 89 10.58 -0.81 22.60
CA LEU A 89 9.70 -0.52 21.49
C LEU A 89 9.67 0.99 21.18
N PRO A 90 9.63 1.37 19.89
CA PRO A 90 9.18 2.69 19.47
C PRO A 90 7.73 2.92 19.89
N ASP A 91 7.32 4.18 20.04
CA ASP A 91 5.97 4.53 20.49
C ASP A 91 4.91 4.20 19.43
N ILE A 92 5.26 4.43 18.15
CA ILE A 92 4.43 4.08 16.99
C ILE A 92 5.22 3.11 16.10
N ILE A 93 4.57 2.03 15.68
CA ILE A 93 5.18 0.98 14.87
C ILE A 93 4.27 0.69 13.68
N TYR A 94 4.81 0.80 12.46
CA TYR A 94 4.10 0.38 11.26
C TYR A 94 4.02 -1.15 11.19
N LEU A 95 2.84 -1.68 11.00
CA LEU A 95 2.56 -3.12 10.98
C LEU A 95 1.72 -3.47 9.77
N PHE A 96 1.81 -4.71 9.34
CA PHE A 96 0.81 -5.32 8.48
C PHE A 96 -0.10 -6.19 9.33
N GLN A 97 -1.41 -6.01 9.24
CA GLN A 97 -2.37 -6.87 9.95
C GLN A 97 -2.31 -8.33 9.50
N THR A 98 -1.79 -8.56 8.29
CA THR A 98 -1.50 -9.89 7.75
C THR A 98 -0.16 -10.46 8.22
N ASP A 99 0.62 -9.70 9.01
CA ASP A 99 1.83 -10.25 9.62
C ASP A 99 1.45 -11.37 10.59
N ASN A 100 2.06 -12.52 10.40
CA ASN A 100 1.82 -13.72 11.23
C ASN A 100 2.02 -13.46 12.73
N ASN A 101 2.73 -12.41 13.11
CA ASN A 101 3.05 -12.07 14.49
C ASN A 101 2.12 -11.00 15.09
N PHE A 102 1.29 -10.31 14.29
CA PHE A 102 0.41 -9.24 14.77
C PHE A 102 -0.45 -9.70 15.96
N ASP A 103 -1.15 -10.80 15.79
CA ASP A 103 -1.99 -11.38 16.85
C ASP A 103 -1.17 -11.82 18.06
N THR A 104 0.01 -12.39 17.84
CA THR A 104 0.94 -12.79 18.91
C THR A 104 1.44 -11.58 19.70
N TRP A 105 1.78 -10.49 19.05
CA TRP A 105 2.21 -9.26 19.72
C TRP A 105 1.09 -8.62 20.53
N ALA A 106 -0.12 -8.57 20.00
CA ALA A 106 -1.30 -8.11 20.73
C ALA A 106 -1.59 -8.99 21.95
N LYS A 107 -1.63 -10.31 21.78
CA LYS A 107 -1.83 -11.30 22.85
C LYS A 107 -0.79 -11.20 23.96
N ASN A 108 0.46 -10.93 23.61
CA ASN A 108 1.56 -10.79 24.57
C ASN A 108 1.61 -9.39 25.22
N GLY A 109 0.67 -8.50 24.91
CA GLY A 109 0.57 -7.17 25.49
C GLY A 109 1.68 -6.21 25.05
N LEU A 110 2.24 -6.40 23.85
CA LEU A 110 3.22 -5.47 23.26
C LEU A 110 2.52 -4.30 22.59
N LEU A 111 1.28 -4.49 22.12
CA LEU A 111 0.46 -3.46 21.49
C LEU A 111 -0.60 -2.95 22.47
N LEU A 112 -0.83 -1.64 22.46
CA LEU A 112 -1.82 -0.97 23.29
C LEU A 112 -3.23 -1.25 22.75
N PRO A 113 -4.17 -1.79 23.55
CA PRO A 113 -5.57 -1.84 23.16
C PRO A 113 -6.18 -0.44 23.02
N LEU A 114 -6.94 -0.22 21.96
CA LEU A 114 -7.45 1.10 21.59
C LEU A 114 -8.96 1.28 21.82
N ASP A 115 -9.71 0.20 22.09
CA ASP A 115 -11.17 0.24 22.20
C ASP A 115 -11.70 1.37 23.11
N ASP A 116 -11.09 1.56 24.29
CA ASP A 116 -11.50 2.59 25.26
C ASP A 116 -10.88 3.97 24.99
N LYS A 117 -10.12 4.13 23.90
CA LYS A 117 -9.35 5.35 23.61
C LYS A 117 -9.87 6.12 22.40
N ILE A 118 -10.36 5.42 21.40
CA ILE A 118 -10.75 5.98 20.09
C ILE A 118 -11.71 7.17 20.24
N ASP A 119 -12.64 7.11 21.17
CA ASP A 119 -13.61 8.18 21.42
C ASP A 119 -12.99 9.53 21.83
N GLN A 120 -11.72 9.54 22.25
CA GLN A 120 -10.98 10.75 22.64
C GLN A 120 -10.28 11.41 21.45
N TYR A 121 -10.29 10.78 20.29
CA TYR A 121 -9.60 11.18 19.07
C TYR A 121 -10.60 11.31 17.91
N PRO A 122 -11.20 12.51 17.75
CA PRO A 122 -12.36 12.69 16.87
C PRO A 122 -12.06 12.39 15.40
N ASN A 123 -10.88 12.74 14.89
CA ASN A 123 -10.54 12.48 13.50
C ASN A 123 -10.35 10.98 13.23
N LEU A 124 -9.75 10.25 14.18
CA LEU A 124 -9.64 8.78 14.07
C LEU A 124 -11.02 8.14 14.12
N LYS A 125 -11.89 8.62 15.02
CA LYS A 125 -13.25 8.09 15.17
C LYS A 125 -14.12 8.34 13.94
N ASP A 126 -14.11 9.57 13.44
CA ASP A 126 -15.07 10.01 12.42
C ASP A 126 -14.62 9.65 11.00
N ASN A 127 -13.31 9.50 10.76
CA ASN A 127 -12.75 9.28 9.42
C ASN A 127 -12.35 7.82 9.14
N ILE A 128 -12.42 6.94 10.14
CA ILE A 128 -12.12 5.50 9.97
C ILE A 128 -13.41 4.71 10.18
N SER A 129 -13.83 3.94 9.17
CA SER A 129 -15.06 3.14 9.26
C SER A 129 -14.94 1.97 10.24
N ASP A 130 -16.08 1.50 10.76
CA ASP A 130 -16.14 0.34 11.66
C ASP A 130 -15.53 -0.91 11.00
N GLU A 131 -15.70 -1.08 9.69
CA GLU A 131 -15.10 -2.18 8.92
C GLU A 131 -13.57 -2.10 8.93
N MET A 132 -13.01 -0.90 8.81
CA MET A 132 -11.57 -0.69 8.88
C MET A 132 -11.03 -0.98 10.29
N TRP A 133 -11.73 -0.54 11.33
CA TRP A 133 -11.38 -0.87 12.71
C TRP A 133 -11.46 -2.37 12.97
N ALA A 134 -12.44 -3.07 12.39
CA ALA A 134 -12.56 -4.52 12.52
C ALA A 134 -11.32 -5.27 11.98
N LEU A 135 -10.66 -4.75 10.93
CA LEU A 135 -9.45 -5.36 10.36
C LEU A 135 -8.23 -5.29 11.30
N THR A 136 -8.23 -4.40 12.29
CA THR A 136 -7.14 -4.26 13.26
C THR A 136 -7.46 -4.87 14.63
N LYS A 137 -8.57 -5.62 14.73
CA LYS A 137 -8.84 -6.48 15.89
C LYS A 137 -7.93 -7.69 15.85
N ALA A 138 -7.21 -7.90 16.94
CA ALA A 138 -6.39 -9.10 17.09
C ALA A 138 -7.31 -10.30 17.40
N PRO A 139 -7.28 -11.37 16.59
CA PRO A 139 -8.19 -12.51 16.74
C PRO A 139 -8.18 -13.15 18.14
N SER A 140 -7.01 -13.24 18.78
CA SER A 140 -6.85 -13.87 20.09
C SER A 140 -7.39 -13.05 21.27
N THR A 141 -7.50 -11.72 21.13
CA THR A 141 -7.96 -10.81 22.19
C THR A 141 -9.33 -10.21 21.89
N GLY A 142 -9.72 -10.14 20.62
CA GLY A 142 -10.92 -9.45 20.15
C GLY A 142 -10.82 -7.92 20.24
N GLN A 143 -9.65 -7.38 20.64
CA GLN A 143 -9.44 -5.95 20.86
C GLN A 143 -8.80 -5.28 19.63
N ILE A 144 -9.17 -4.04 19.38
CA ILE A 144 -8.50 -3.17 18.41
C ILE A 144 -7.08 -2.91 18.90
N SER A 145 -6.07 -3.36 18.14
CA SER A 145 -4.67 -3.36 18.56
C SER A 145 -3.78 -2.44 17.72
N ALA A 146 -4.36 -1.75 16.73
CA ALA A 146 -3.67 -0.76 15.91
C ALA A 146 -4.66 0.22 15.28
N VAL A 147 -4.17 1.40 14.89
CA VAL A 147 -4.90 2.35 14.05
C VAL A 147 -4.74 1.92 12.60
N PRO A 148 -5.83 1.61 11.87
CA PRO A 148 -5.72 1.21 10.47
C PRO A 148 -5.21 2.38 9.62
N LYS A 149 -4.30 2.06 8.71
CA LYS A 149 -3.96 2.96 7.62
C LYS A 149 -4.89 2.62 6.46
N SER A 150 -5.99 3.34 6.36
CA SER A 150 -6.88 3.20 5.23
C SER A 150 -6.18 3.68 3.96
N ASN A 151 -6.49 3.04 2.86
CA ASN A 151 -6.11 3.52 1.55
C ASN A 151 -7.38 3.86 0.78
N THR A 152 -7.26 4.66 -0.26
CA THR A 152 -8.33 4.78 -1.24
C THR A 152 -8.60 3.43 -1.89
N THR A 153 -9.81 3.26 -2.33
CA THR A 153 -10.19 2.23 -3.29
C THR A 153 -9.17 2.18 -4.41
N SER A 154 -8.54 1.03 -4.60
CA SER A 154 -7.63 0.84 -5.71
C SER A 154 -8.43 0.44 -6.94
N HIS A 155 -8.44 1.30 -7.95
CA HIS A 155 -9.06 1.01 -9.24
C HIS A 155 -8.03 0.30 -10.11
N TRP A 156 -8.23 -0.99 -10.36
CA TRP A 156 -7.31 -1.80 -11.16
C TRP A 156 -7.65 -1.70 -12.64
N GLY A 157 -6.64 -1.49 -13.46
CA GLY A 157 -6.77 -1.35 -14.89
C GLY A 157 -5.42 -1.48 -15.58
N TYR A 158 -5.22 -0.74 -16.66
CA TYR A 158 -3.98 -0.73 -17.38
C TYR A 158 -3.62 0.68 -17.89
N VAL A 159 -2.34 0.95 -18.03
CA VAL A 159 -1.82 2.10 -18.76
C VAL A 159 -1.30 1.62 -20.11
N VAL A 160 -1.71 2.28 -21.17
CA VAL A 160 -1.29 1.98 -22.54
C VAL A 160 -0.56 3.15 -23.16
N ASN A 161 0.41 2.86 -24.03
CA ASN A 161 1.07 3.83 -24.88
C ASN A 161 0.14 4.24 -26.03
N GLN A 162 -0.46 5.43 -25.92
CA GLN A 162 -1.41 5.97 -26.91
C GLN A 162 -0.77 6.16 -28.28
N LYS A 163 0.50 6.59 -28.33
CA LYS A 163 1.21 6.74 -29.61
C LYS A 163 1.31 5.43 -30.38
N TRP A 164 1.45 4.31 -29.68
CA TRP A 164 1.49 3.01 -30.32
C TRP A 164 0.11 2.60 -30.85
N LEU A 165 -0.96 2.87 -30.09
CA LEU A 165 -2.32 2.65 -30.59
C LEU A 165 -2.58 3.48 -31.87
N ASP A 166 -2.20 4.75 -31.84
CA ASP A 166 -2.34 5.65 -33.00
C ASP A 166 -1.52 5.16 -34.21
N ALA A 167 -0.26 4.72 -33.98
CA ALA A 167 0.62 4.20 -35.03
C ALA A 167 0.08 2.91 -35.65
N LEU A 168 -0.56 2.05 -34.83
CA LEU A 168 -1.17 0.80 -35.26
C LEU A 168 -2.58 0.99 -35.81
N GLY A 169 -3.20 2.17 -35.64
CA GLY A 169 -4.57 2.45 -36.01
C GLY A 169 -5.58 1.64 -35.20
N MET A 170 -5.27 1.39 -33.92
CA MET A 170 -6.08 0.56 -33.01
C MET A 170 -6.68 1.42 -31.89
N GLU A 171 -7.85 0.99 -31.42
CA GLU A 171 -8.44 1.51 -30.20
C GLU A 171 -7.90 0.75 -28.98
N PRO A 172 -7.98 1.33 -27.76
CA PRO A 172 -7.62 0.63 -26.53
C PRO A 172 -8.45 -0.64 -26.34
N PRO A 173 -7.84 -1.79 -26.06
CA PRO A 173 -8.56 -3.05 -25.97
C PRO A 173 -9.49 -3.09 -24.75
N THR A 174 -10.74 -3.47 -24.99
CA THR A 174 -11.79 -3.64 -23.97
C THR A 174 -12.12 -5.10 -23.72
N THR A 175 -11.73 -5.99 -24.63
CA THR A 175 -11.96 -7.44 -24.58
C THR A 175 -10.64 -8.20 -24.70
N LEU A 176 -10.67 -9.48 -24.35
CA LEU A 176 -9.52 -10.37 -24.47
C LEU A 176 -9.04 -10.52 -25.91
N ASP A 177 -9.98 -10.65 -26.85
CA ASP A 177 -9.67 -10.78 -28.28
C ASP A 177 -9.01 -9.50 -28.82
N GLU A 178 -9.52 -8.32 -28.46
CA GLU A 178 -8.92 -7.04 -28.85
C GLU A 178 -7.51 -6.89 -28.24
N PHE A 179 -7.30 -7.31 -26.99
CA PHE A 179 -5.97 -7.33 -26.38
C PHE A 179 -5.02 -8.27 -27.11
N TYR A 180 -5.48 -9.45 -27.50
CA TYR A 180 -4.64 -10.40 -28.25
C TYR A 180 -4.22 -9.83 -29.63
N GLU A 181 -5.15 -9.21 -30.37
CA GLU A 181 -4.83 -8.55 -31.63
C GLU A 181 -3.88 -7.35 -31.44
N PHE A 182 -4.06 -6.56 -30.38
CA PHE A 182 -3.10 -5.51 -29.99
C PHE A 182 -1.72 -6.10 -29.72
N ALA A 183 -1.65 -7.18 -28.95
CA ALA A 183 -0.40 -7.83 -28.62
C ALA A 183 0.36 -8.33 -29.87
N LYS A 184 -0.36 -8.92 -30.82
CA LYS A 184 0.21 -9.34 -32.13
C LYS A 184 0.70 -8.15 -32.94
N ALA A 185 -0.09 -7.08 -33.01
CA ALA A 185 0.27 -5.89 -33.74
C ALA A 185 1.55 -5.26 -33.17
N VAL A 186 1.63 -5.12 -31.84
CA VAL A 186 2.83 -4.58 -31.16
C VAL A 186 4.07 -5.41 -31.47
N ALA A 187 3.97 -6.75 -31.37
CA ALA A 187 5.13 -7.63 -31.59
C ALA A 187 5.59 -7.71 -33.06
N THR A 188 4.75 -7.31 -34.05
CA THR A 188 5.02 -7.57 -35.46
C THR A 188 5.08 -6.33 -36.36
N GLN A 189 4.55 -5.17 -35.91
CA GLN A 189 4.38 -3.99 -36.75
C GLN A 189 5.26 -2.79 -36.37
N ASP A 190 6.25 -2.98 -35.46
CA ASP A 190 7.22 -1.95 -35.08
C ASP A 190 6.56 -0.59 -34.70
N PRO A 191 5.74 -0.56 -33.63
CA PRO A 191 4.97 0.65 -33.28
C PRO A 191 5.83 1.81 -32.77
N ASP A 192 7.08 1.56 -32.36
CA ASP A 192 8.04 2.60 -31.94
C ASP A 192 8.86 3.16 -33.11
N GLY A 193 8.78 2.52 -34.30
CA GLY A 193 9.38 2.99 -35.53
C GLY A 193 10.91 2.89 -35.58
N ASN A 194 11.50 2.00 -34.75
CA ASN A 194 12.96 1.85 -34.68
C ASN A 194 13.53 0.89 -35.75
N GLY A 195 12.68 0.20 -36.49
CA GLY A 195 13.04 -0.74 -37.56
C GLY A 195 13.37 -2.13 -37.06
N ALA A 196 13.12 -2.45 -35.80
CA ALA A 196 13.33 -3.76 -35.19
C ALA A 196 12.01 -4.35 -34.63
N ALA A 197 11.89 -5.67 -34.60
CA ALA A 197 10.79 -6.36 -33.94
C ALA A 197 11.21 -6.74 -32.52
N ASP A 198 11.36 -5.73 -31.65
CA ASP A 198 11.88 -5.87 -30.27
C ASP A 198 10.93 -5.32 -29.20
N THR A 199 9.69 -5.04 -29.60
CA THR A 199 8.63 -4.55 -28.72
C THR A 199 7.68 -5.67 -28.27
N PHE A 200 7.18 -5.56 -27.06
CA PHE A 200 6.21 -6.49 -26.47
C PHE A 200 4.95 -5.74 -26.05
N ALA A 201 3.80 -6.42 -26.08
CA ALA A 201 2.56 -5.80 -25.59
C ALA A 201 2.63 -5.50 -24.10
N LEU A 202 3.17 -6.42 -23.32
CA LEU A 202 3.15 -6.40 -21.87
C LEU A 202 4.45 -6.99 -21.31
N SER A 203 4.90 -6.47 -20.18
CA SER A 203 5.93 -7.08 -19.35
C SER A 203 5.36 -7.33 -17.96
N PRO A 204 4.78 -8.51 -17.71
CA PRO A 204 4.21 -8.83 -16.40
C PRO A 204 5.24 -8.71 -15.28
N SER A 205 4.79 -8.30 -14.10
CA SER A 205 5.62 -8.26 -12.91
C SER A 205 5.45 -9.56 -12.13
N ALA A 206 6.37 -10.51 -12.35
CA ALA A 206 6.32 -11.82 -11.70
C ALA A 206 6.89 -11.82 -10.28
N GLN A 207 7.66 -10.80 -9.92
CA GLN A 207 8.26 -10.70 -8.58
C GLN A 207 7.56 -9.66 -7.73
N ASN A 208 6.98 -10.13 -6.64
CA ASN A 208 6.53 -9.28 -5.54
C ASN A 208 7.38 -9.55 -4.28
N THR A 209 7.06 -8.93 -3.17
CA THR A 209 7.77 -9.14 -1.88
C THR A 209 7.72 -10.59 -1.38
N ALA A 210 6.84 -11.43 -1.94
CA ALA A 210 6.66 -12.83 -1.58
C ALA A 210 7.34 -13.82 -2.55
N GLY A 211 7.88 -13.34 -3.68
CA GLY A 211 8.50 -14.16 -4.73
C GLY A 211 7.90 -13.94 -6.11
N ALA A 212 8.30 -14.77 -7.08
CA ALA A 212 7.78 -14.70 -8.44
C ALA A 212 6.30 -15.14 -8.50
N SER A 213 5.48 -14.41 -9.26
CA SER A 213 4.05 -14.67 -9.42
C SER A 213 3.57 -14.23 -10.80
N VAL A 214 2.61 -14.92 -11.37
CA VAL A 214 1.91 -14.53 -12.61
C VAL A 214 0.61 -13.78 -12.36
N TRP A 215 0.35 -13.39 -11.10
CA TRP A 215 -0.90 -12.82 -10.63
C TRP A 215 -0.86 -11.29 -10.48
N GLY A 216 -0.06 -10.60 -11.28
CA GLY A 216 0.02 -9.14 -11.29
C GLY A 216 -0.86 -8.47 -12.36
N GLU A 217 -1.38 -9.23 -13.31
CA GLU A 217 -2.06 -8.69 -14.49
C GLU A 217 -3.58 -8.63 -14.30
N TYR A 218 -4.02 -7.84 -13.32
CA TYR A 218 -5.43 -7.77 -12.91
C TYR A 218 -6.38 -7.36 -14.03
N PHE A 219 -5.93 -6.55 -14.97
CA PHE A 219 -6.76 -6.15 -16.11
C PHE A 219 -7.04 -7.33 -17.06
N LEU A 220 -6.12 -8.29 -17.19
CA LEU A 220 -6.33 -9.54 -17.94
C LEU A 220 -7.14 -10.56 -17.13
N MET A 221 -6.86 -10.66 -15.84
CA MET A 221 -7.55 -11.59 -14.95
C MET A 221 -9.06 -11.35 -14.93
N SER A 222 -9.51 -10.10 -15.08
CA SER A 222 -10.93 -9.76 -15.12
C SER A 222 -11.67 -10.43 -16.27
N ALA A 223 -11.04 -10.62 -17.44
CA ALA A 223 -11.63 -11.31 -18.57
C ALA A 223 -11.93 -12.80 -18.29
N PHE A 224 -11.31 -13.38 -17.29
CA PHE A 224 -11.50 -14.76 -16.84
C PHE A 224 -12.30 -14.84 -15.53
N ASN A 225 -13.00 -13.80 -15.15
CA ASN A 225 -13.68 -13.70 -13.86
C ASN A 225 -12.75 -13.96 -12.65
N LEU A 226 -11.46 -13.73 -12.81
CA LEU A 226 -10.45 -13.74 -11.77
C LEU A 226 -10.13 -12.32 -11.38
N GLN A 227 -9.96 -12.08 -10.10
CA GLN A 227 -9.55 -10.76 -9.63
C GLN A 227 -8.55 -10.89 -8.47
N GLN A 228 -7.91 -9.79 -8.14
CA GLN A 228 -6.87 -9.71 -7.13
C GLN A 228 -7.25 -10.38 -5.81
N TYR A 229 -8.50 -10.23 -5.41
CA TYR A 229 -8.99 -10.76 -4.14
C TYR A 229 -9.61 -12.14 -4.38
N ALA A 230 -8.75 -13.13 -4.29
CA ALA A 230 -9.04 -14.53 -4.54
C ALA A 230 -10.10 -15.16 -3.64
N ASN A 231 -10.50 -14.45 -2.60
CA ASN A 231 -11.36 -14.98 -1.55
C ASN A 231 -12.76 -14.39 -1.63
N ARG A 232 -13.37 -14.43 -2.79
CA ARG A 232 -14.75 -13.95 -2.97
C ARG A 232 -15.75 -15.08 -2.97
N SER A 233 -16.97 -14.76 -2.59
CA SER A 233 -18.08 -15.62 -2.89
C SER A 233 -18.35 -15.61 -4.39
N ASP A 234 -18.57 -16.76 -4.94
CA ASP A 234 -19.09 -16.94 -6.28
C ASP A 234 -20.49 -16.35 -6.41
N VAL A 235 -21.05 -16.34 -7.64
CA VAL A 235 -22.43 -15.89 -7.93
C VAL A 235 -23.48 -16.60 -7.04
N ASP A 236 -23.17 -17.79 -6.56
CA ASP A 236 -23.98 -18.58 -5.64
C ASP A 236 -23.69 -18.31 -4.14
N GLY A 237 -22.85 -17.34 -3.82
CA GLY A 237 -22.47 -17.00 -2.43
C GLY A 237 -21.49 -17.97 -1.79
N GLN A 238 -20.86 -18.87 -2.55
CA GLN A 238 -19.85 -19.78 -2.01
C GLN A 238 -18.45 -19.20 -2.15
N TYR A 239 -17.72 -19.18 -1.05
CA TYR A 239 -16.30 -18.87 -1.07
C TYR A 239 -15.52 -20.00 -1.76
N LYS A 240 -14.60 -19.62 -2.63
CA LYS A 240 -13.63 -20.52 -3.28
C LYS A 240 -12.26 -19.84 -3.36
N PRO A 241 -11.15 -20.57 -3.13
CA PRO A 241 -9.83 -20.07 -3.48
C PRO A 241 -9.71 -19.94 -5.01
N LYS A 242 -8.81 -19.08 -5.47
CA LYS A 242 -8.67 -18.77 -6.92
C LYS A 242 -8.42 -20.02 -7.78
N GLU A 243 -7.74 -21.01 -7.24
CA GLU A 243 -7.42 -22.28 -7.89
C GLU A 243 -8.66 -23.13 -8.22
N GLN A 244 -9.80 -22.81 -7.64
CA GLN A 244 -11.09 -23.48 -7.89
C GLN A 244 -12.05 -22.68 -8.80
N PHE A 245 -11.63 -21.48 -9.28
CA PHE A 245 -12.41 -20.74 -10.26
C PHE A 245 -12.26 -21.33 -11.66
N GLU A 246 -13.31 -21.30 -12.44
CA GLU A 246 -13.31 -21.83 -13.82
C GLU A 246 -12.29 -21.10 -14.70
N GLY A 247 -12.02 -19.82 -14.46
CA GLY A 247 -11.04 -19.02 -15.20
C GLY A 247 -9.58 -19.30 -14.85
N TYR A 248 -9.26 -20.07 -13.79
CA TYR A 248 -7.89 -20.25 -13.32
C TYR A 248 -6.95 -20.85 -14.36
N TYR A 249 -7.27 -22.03 -14.88
CA TYR A 249 -6.45 -22.68 -15.91
C TYR A 249 -6.54 -21.99 -17.28
N PRO A 250 -7.71 -21.51 -17.74
CA PRO A 250 -7.80 -20.67 -18.94
C PRO A 250 -6.92 -19.44 -18.91
N TYR A 251 -6.86 -18.70 -17.81
CA TYR A 251 -5.96 -17.56 -17.65
C TYR A 251 -4.48 -17.95 -17.82
N LEU A 252 -4.03 -18.96 -17.08
CA LEU A 252 -2.64 -19.44 -17.19
C LEU A 252 -2.32 -19.96 -18.59
N THR A 253 -3.28 -20.61 -19.26
CA THR A 253 -3.13 -21.09 -20.64
C THR A 253 -3.02 -19.92 -21.62
N PHE A 254 -3.78 -18.85 -21.40
CA PHE A 254 -3.65 -17.64 -22.21
C PHE A 254 -2.30 -16.94 -22.01
N LEU A 255 -1.80 -16.84 -20.79
CA LEU A 255 -0.46 -16.30 -20.52
C LEU A 255 0.62 -17.16 -21.22
N ARG A 256 0.48 -18.48 -21.18
CA ARG A 256 1.37 -19.40 -21.91
C ARG A 256 1.33 -19.14 -23.40
N GLN A 257 0.15 -18.98 -24.00
CA GLN A 257 0.02 -18.65 -25.42
C GLN A 257 0.75 -17.35 -25.75
N LEU A 258 0.55 -16.29 -24.98
CA LEU A 258 1.24 -15.02 -25.18
C LEU A 258 2.76 -15.17 -25.08
N TYR A 259 3.24 -15.99 -24.16
CA TYR A 259 4.67 -16.28 -23.99
C TYR A 259 5.24 -17.09 -25.17
N GLU A 260 4.61 -18.17 -25.56
CA GLU A 260 5.03 -19.03 -26.68
C GLU A 260 5.04 -18.26 -28.01
N GLU A 261 4.08 -17.36 -28.23
CA GLU A 261 3.99 -16.50 -29.41
C GLU A 261 4.90 -15.26 -29.31
N LYS A 262 5.63 -15.08 -28.23
CA LYS A 262 6.53 -13.93 -27.95
C LYS A 262 5.81 -12.56 -27.98
N LEU A 263 4.60 -12.53 -27.52
CA LEU A 263 3.78 -11.31 -27.45
C LEU A 263 4.00 -10.55 -26.15
N ILE A 264 4.51 -11.22 -25.12
CA ILE A 264 4.91 -10.63 -23.85
C ILE A 264 6.42 -10.77 -23.63
N ASP A 265 6.96 -9.91 -22.79
CA ASP A 265 8.38 -9.89 -22.44
C ASP A 265 8.83 -11.28 -21.93
N PRO A 266 9.77 -11.95 -22.59
CA PRO A 266 10.21 -13.29 -22.21
C PRO A 266 10.96 -13.33 -20.87
N GLU A 267 11.43 -12.19 -20.37
CA GLU A 267 12.13 -12.06 -19.09
C GLU A 267 11.21 -11.65 -17.93
N PHE A 268 9.88 -11.69 -18.13
CA PHE A 268 8.92 -11.20 -17.13
C PHE A 268 9.07 -11.83 -15.74
N PHE A 269 9.45 -13.12 -15.70
CA PHE A 269 9.57 -13.89 -14.47
C PHE A 269 10.75 -13.47 -13.56
N ILE A 270 11.65 -12.61 -14.05
CA ILE A 270 12.73 -12.01 -13.26
C ILE A 270 12.52 -10.50 -12.99
N ASN A 271 11.48 -9.91 -13.53
CA ASN A 271 11.18 -8.50 -13.30
C ASN A 271 10.98 -8.21 -11.81
N LYS A 272 11.59 -7.12 -11.37
CA LYS A 272 11.36 -6.56 -10.05
C LYS A 272 10.22 -5.56 -10.08
N ASP A 273 9.77 -5.21 -8.89
CA ASP A 273 8.75 -4.17 -8.72
C ASP A 273 9.19 -2.86 -9.39
N GLY A 274 8.30 -2.29 -10.20
CA GLY A 274 8.55 -1.04 -10.95
C GLY A 274 9.25 -1.20 -12.30
N GLU A 275 9.87 -2.35 -12.62
CA GLU A 275 10.58 -2.54 -13.91
C GLU A 275 9.65 -2.50 -15.12
N SER A 276 8.40 -2.97 -14.97
CA SER A 276 7.38 -2.87 -16.03
C SER A 276 7.11 -1.42 -16.43
N SER A 277 7.00 -0.52 -15.44
CA SER A 277 6.83 0.92 -15.69
C SER A 277 8.03 1.54 -16.39
N GLU A 278 9.24 1.13 -16.02
CA GLU A 278 10.46 1.61 -16.67
C GLU A 278 10.55 1.13 -18.12
N LYS A 279 10.16 -0.13 -18.40
CA LYS A 279 10.10 -0.65 -19.78
C LYS A 279 9.07 0.08 -20.64
N LEU A 280 7.93 0.49 -20.07
CA LEU A 280 6.95 1.34 -20.78
C LEU A 280 7.55 2.72 -21.11
N LEU A 281 8.19 3.38 -20.14
CA LEU A 281 8.84 4.68 -20.34
C LEU A 281 10.00 4.64 -21.35
N GLN A 282 10.63 3.46 -21.51
CA GLN A 282 11.70 3.21 -22.48
C GLN A 282 11.16 2.76 -23.86
N ASN A 283 9.85 2.77 -24.09
CA ASN A 283 9.21 2.28 -25.32
C ASN A 283 9.55 0.81 -25.66
N ARG A 284 9.69 -0.07 -24.66
CA ARG A 284 9.93 -1.49 -24.85
C ARG A 284 8.66 -2.31 -24.76
N VAL A 285 7.65 -1.80 -24.06
CA VAL A 285 6.35 -2.43 -23.90
C VAL A 285 5.23 -1.43 -24.20
N GLY A 286 4.11 -1.93 -24.72
CA GLY A 286 2.97 -1.10 -25.10
C GLY A 286 2.02 -0.81 -23.96
N MET A 287 2.05 -1.65 -22.92
CA MET A 287 1.06 -1.62 -21.84
C MET A 287 1.65 -2.11 -20.52
N ILE A 288 1.13 -1.62 -19.42
CA ILE A 288 1.35 -2.17 -18.07
C ILE A 288 0.04 -2.32 -17.33
N SER A 289 -0.06 -3.38 -16.53
CA SER A 289 -1.11 -3.53 -15.54
C SER A 289 -0.81 -2.67 -14.31
N GLY A 290 -1.85 -2.18 -13.67
CA GLY A 290 -1.67 -1.49 -12.41
C GLY A 290 -2.98 -0.90 -11.88
N HIS A 291 -2.98 -0.62 -10.60
CA HIS A 291 -4.03 0.20 -10.02
C HIS A 291 -3.76 1.69 -10.30
N ASP A 292 -4.73 2.51 -10.03
CA ASP A 292 -4.65 3.96 -10.21
C ASP A 292 -3.43 4.62 -9.52
N GLY A 293 -2.98 4.10 -8.38
CA GLY A 293 -1.74 4.53 -7.73
C GLY A 293 -0.49 4.22 -8.57
N ALA A 294 -0.44 3.07 -9.27
CA ALA A 294 0.65 2.73 -10.17
C ALA A 294 0.63 3.60 -11.43
N ALA A 295 -0.55 3.85 -12.00
CA ALA A 295 -0.74 4.79 -13.12
C ALA A 295 -0.24 6.19 -12.75
N LYS A 296 -0.61 6.70 -11.58
CA LYS A 296 -0.13 8.00 -11.08
C LYS A 296 1.37 8.00 -10.81
N GLY A 297 1.91 6.92 -10.27
CA GLY A 297 3.35 6.74 -10.08
C GLY A 297 4.11 6.83 -11.39
N LEU A 298 3.57 6.23 -12.47
CA LEU A 298 4.08 6.38 -13.82
C LEU A 298 3.99 7.83 -14.28
N PHE A 299 2.83 8.47 -14.14
CA PHE A 299 2.61 9.87 -14.53
C PHE A 299 3.57 10.81 -13.80
N GLY A 300 3.87 10.53 -12.55
CA GLY A 300 4.85 11.28 -11.82
C GLY A 300 6.30 11.12 -12.31
N LYS A 301 6.66 9.98 -12.91
CA LYS A 301 7.99 9.73 -13.48
C LYS A 301 8.14 10.30 -14.90
N ALA A 302 7.06 10.34 -15.67
CA ALA A 302 7.05 10.86 -17.04
C ALA A 302 6.96 12.39 -17.06
N SER A 303 7.44 13.04 -18.12
CA SER A 303 7.22 14.48 -18.32
C SER A 303 5.74 14.80 -18.51
N THR A 304 5.33 16.06 -18.24
CA THR A 304 3.94 16.48 -18.43
C THR A 304 3.48 16.26 -19.87
N GLU A 305 4.34 16.56 -20.86
CA GLU A 305 4.05 16.33 -22.27
C GLU A 305 3.80 14.84 -22.55
N GLN A 306 4.67 13.94 -22.06
CA GLN A 306 4.48 12.49 -22.22
C GLN A 306 3.20 11.99 -21.56
N VAL A 307 2.89 12.44 -20.34
CA VAL A 307 1.65 12.03 -19.67
C VAL A 307 0.43 12.43 -20.49
N ILE A 308 0.41 13.68 -21.00
CA ILE A 308 -0.76 14.18 -21.73
C ILE A 308 -0.93 13.52 -23.09
N SER A 309 0.18 13.26 -23.81
CA SER A 309 0.14 12.79 -25.20
C SER A 309 0.32 11.29 -25.36
N ASP A 310 1.08 10.63 -24.46
CA ASP A 310 1.61 9.30 -24.73
C ASP A 310 0.96 8.20 -23.89
N TYR A 311 0.43 8.52 -22.70
CA TYR A 311 -0.07 7.49 -21.78
C TYR A 311 -1.53 7.74 -21.41
N CYS A 312 -2.34 6.69 -21.49
CA CYS A 312 -3.74 6.71 -21.07
C CYS A 312 -4.02 5.55 -20.11
N TYR A 313 -4.83 5.81 -19.08
CA TYR A 313 -5.28 4.81 -18.12
C TYR A 313 -6.68 4.33 -18.46
N TYR A 314 -6.87 3.01 -18.49
CA TYR A 314 -8.14 2.36 -18.89
C TYR A 314 -8.57 1.35 -17.81
N PRO A 315 -9.90 1.06 -17.75
CA PRO A 315 -10.44 0.00 -16.90
C PRO A 315 -9.94 -1.38 -17.33
N PRO A 316 -10.16 -2.42 -16.51
CA PRO A 316 -9.81 -3.79 -16.88
C PRO A 316 -10.64 -4.26 -18.07
N LEU A 317 -10.21 -5.35 -18.70
CA LEU A 317 -10.97 -5.97 -19.77
C LEU A 317 -12.31 -6.50 -19.27
N ALA A 318 -13.30 -6.49 -20.13
CA ALA A 318 -14.60 -7.09 -19.85
C ALA A 318 -14.47 -8.60 -19.62
N ASP A 319 -15.27 -9.12 -18.71
CA ASP A 319 -15.42 -10.55 -18.49
C ASP A 319 -15.93 -11.24 -19.77
N ASN A 320 -15.29 -12.33 -20.19
CA ASN A 320 -15.57 -13.00 -21.45
C ASN A 320 -16.97 -13.59 -21.53
N ASP A 321 -17.56 -13.97 -20.40
CA ASP A 321 -18.85 -14.65 -20.37
C ASP A 321 -20.02 -13.66 -20.29
N THR A 322 -19.82 -12.57 -19.50
CA THR A 322 -20.89 -11.60 -19.22
C THR A 322 -20.78 -10.32 -20.04
N GLY A 323 -19.59 -9.98 -20.52
CA GLY A 323 -19.30 -8.69 -21.16
C GLY A 323 -19.28 -7.50 -20.17
N GLU A 324 -19.41 -7.74 -18.87
CA GLU A 324 -19.35 -6.70 -17.85
C GLU A 324 -17.91 -6.39 -17.45
N VAL A 325 -17.64 -5.13 -17.13
CA VAL A 325 -16.40 -4.71 -16.45
C VAL A 325 -16.70 -4.61 -14.97
N VAL A 326 -16.28 -5.60 -14.19
CA VAL A 326 -16.55 -5.66 -12.76
C VAL A 326 -15.26 -5.52 -11.98
N GLN A 327 -15.28 -4.70 -10.95
CA GLN A 327 -14.17 -4.61 -9.98
C GLN A 327 -14.68 -4.92 -8.58
N TYR A 328 -14.01 -5.87 -7.93
CA TYR A 328 -14.26 -6.19 -6.53
C TYR A 328 -13.37 -5.32 -5.64
N ILE A 329 -14.03 -4.60 -4.73
CA ILE A 329 -13.37 -3.60 -3.88
C ILE A 329 -13.45 -4.08 -2.44
N PRO A 330 -12.36 -4.58 -1.86
CA PRO A 330 -12.29 -4.82 -0.43
C PRO A 330 -12.12 -3.51 0.33
N PRO A 331 -12.39 -3.48 1.64
CA PRO A 331 -11.95 -2.39 2.50
C PRO A 331 -10.46 -2.18 2.32
N ALA A 332 -10.07 -1.00 1.84
CA ALA A 332 -8.69 -0.73 1.48
C ALA A 332 -7.87 -0.39 2.71
N MET A 333 -7.10 -1.36 3.21
CA MET A 333 -6.11 -1.17 4.26
C MET A 333 -4.73 -1.56 3.77
N TRP A 334 -3.80 -0.61 3.76
CA TRP A 334 -2.43 -0.86 3.34
C TRP A 334 -1.53 -1.32 4.48
N GLY A 335 -1.94 -1.14 5.72
CA GLY A 335 -1.23 -1.49 6.93
C GLY A 335 -1.87 -0.82 8.13
N CYS A 336 -1.21 -0.84 9.27
CA CYS A 336 -1.72 -0.23 10.48
C CYS A 336 -0.60 0.30 11.38
N TRP A 337 -0.97 1.15 12.33
CA TRP A 337 -0.08 1.76 13.29
C TRP A 337 -0.32 1.18 14.67
N GLY A 338 0.56 0.29 15.11
CA GLY A 338 0.57 -0.18 16.49
C GLY A 338 1.14 0.87 17.42
N ILE A 339 0.52 1.04 18.59
CA ILE A 339 1.07 1.82 19.68
C ILE A 339 1.69 0.85 20.67
N ALA A 340 2.94 1.09 21.08
CA ALA A 340 3.58 0.25 22.09
C ALA A 340 2.86 0.36 23.43
N ALA A 341 2.50 -0.77 24.03
CA ALA A 341 1.78 -0.80 25.31
C ALA A 341 2.58 -0.18 26.46
N ASN A 342 3.91 -0.19 26.38
CA ASN A 342 4.81 0.41 27.36
C ASN A 342 5.21 1.86 27.05
N SER A 343 4.67 2.47 25.99
CA SER A 343 4.93 3.86 25.65
C SER A 343 4.55 4.81 26.79
N LYS A 344 5.43 5.74 27.10
CA LYS A 344 5.19 6.80 28.10
C LYS A 344 4.51 8.01 27.48
N VAL A 345 4.43 8.06 26.18
CA VAL A 345 3.87 9.16 25.39
C VAL A 345 2.76 8.68 24.44
N ALA A 346 2.07 7.59 24.80
CA ALA A 346 1.02 6.98 23.99
C ALA A 346 -0.08 7.97 23.59
N ASP A 347 -0.44 8.90 24.48
CA ASP A 347 -1.42 9.93 24.18
C ASP A 347 -0.90 10.92 23.11
N ALA A 348 0.38 11.31 23.17
CA ALA A 348 1.00 12.15 22.15
C ALA A 348 1.09 11.40 20.81
N ALA A 349 1.39 10.10 20.82
CA ALA A 349 1.38 9.25 19.65
C ALA A 349 -0.01 9.17 19.00
N LEU A 350 -1.07 8.99 19.79
CA LEU A 350 -2.44 8.97 19.29
C LEU A 350 -2.91 10.33 18.79
N ARG A 351 -2.53 11.44 19.43
CA ARG A 351 -2.80 12.81 18.89
C ARG A 351 -2.11 13.03 17.54
N LEU A 352 -0.90 12.52 17.36
CA LEU A 352 -0.21 12.59 16.06
C LEU A 352 -0.98 11.86 14.97
N LEU A 353 -1.45 10.64 15.26
CA LEU A 353 -2.25 9.87 14.32
C LEU A 353 -3.63 10.52 14.08
N ASP A 354 -4.26 11.08 15.12
CA ASP A 354 -5.51 11.81 15.00
C ASP A 354 -5.36 13.05 14.10
N TYR A 355 -4.33 13.85 14.33
CA TYR A 355 -4.04 15.01 13.50
C TYR A 355 -3.80 14.61 12.04
N GLY A 356 -3.02 13.55 11.79
CA GLY A 356 -2.78 13.03 10.43
C GLY A 356 -4.06 12.60 9.70
N ASN A 357 -5.14 12.34 10.45
CA ASN A 357 -6.46 12.00 9.95
C ASN A 357 -7.41 13.20 9.82
N SER A 358 -6.99 14.42 10.18
CA SER A 358 -7.70 15.64 9.87
C SER A 358 -7.39 16.13 8.45
N GLU A 359 -8.22 17.06 7.92
CA GLU A 359 -7.95 17.69 6.63
C GLU A 359 -6.59 18.40 6.61
N GLU A 360 -6.30 19.18 7.63
CA GLU A 360 -5.04 19.92 7.76
C GLU A 360 -3.83 18.96 7.84
N GLY A 361 -3.93 17.92 8.67
CA GLY A 361 -2.89 16.90 8.80
C GLY A 361 -2.71 16.10 7.53
N TRP A 362 -3.79 15.77 6.83
CA TRP A 362 -3.73 15.11 5.54
C TRP A 362 -3.01 15.98 4.49
N LEU A 363 -3.36 17.26 4.37
CA LEU A 363 -2.68 18.19 3.48
C LEU A 363 -1.19 18.27 3.82
N LEU A 364 -0.85 18.46 5.09
CA LEU A 364 0.53 18.56 5.53
C LEU A 364 1.32 17.28 5.22
N THR A 365 0.77 16.11 5.50
CA THR A 365 1.49 14.83 5.38
C THR A 365 1.52 14.27 3.96
N ASN A 366 0.60 14.65 3.07
CA ASN A 366 0.54 14.16 1.69
C ASN A 366 0.98 15.17 0.64
N ILE A 367 0.71 16.46 0.87
CA ILE A 367 0.99 17.53 -0.08
C ILE A 367 2.16 18.39 0.39
N GLY A 368 2.24 18.66 1.70
CA GLY A 368 3.31 19.44 2.30
C GLY A 368 2.84 20.76 2.90
N VAL A 369 3.78 21.69 3.02
CA VAL A 369 3.57 23.00 3.63
C VAL A 369 3.09 24.00 2.57
N GLN A 370 1.97 24.65 2.82
CA GLN A 370 1.46 25.72 1.96
C GLN A 370 2.47 26.88 1.86
N GLY A 371 2.64 27.41 0.67
CA GLY A 371 3.63 28.45 0.37
C GLY A 371 5.06 27.92 0.12
N VAL A 372 5.31 26.64 0.43
CA VAL A 372 6.60 25.95 0.19
C VAL A 372 6.41 24.89 -0.89
N HIS A 373 5.47 23.96 -0.68
CA HIS A 373 5.24 22.81 -1.53
C HIS A 373 4.03 23.00 -2.48
N TYR A 374 3.09 23.83 -2.12
CA TYR A 374 1.93 24.18 -2.94
C TYR A 374 1.46 25.61 -2.60
N GLU A 375 0.80 26.25 -3.57
CA GLU A 375 0.22 27.58 -3.41
C GLU A 375 -1.18 27.50 -2.79
N SER A 376 -2.02 26.64 -3.37
CA SER A 376 -3.41 26.46 -2.93
C SER A 376 -3.92 25.05 -3.22
N TYR A 377 -4.89 24.62 -2.46
CA TYR A 377 -5.71 23.43 -2.67
C TYR A 377 -7.18 23.76 -2.45
N ASP A 378 -8.03 23.39 -3.40
CA ASP A 378 -9.48 23.51 -3.29
C ASP A 378 -10.09 22.12 -3.06
N PRO A 379 -10.62 21.81 -1.86
CA PRO A 379 -11.18 20.50 -1.57
C PRO A 379 -12.46 20.20 -2.35
N ALA A 380 -13.17 21.21 -2.84
CA ALA A 380 -14.42 21.02 -3.59
C ALA A 380 -14.16 20.64 -5.05
N THR A 381 -13.15 21.24 -5.67
CA THR A 381 -12.76 20.98 -7.06
C THR A 381 -11.59 20.02 -7.19
N LYS A 382 -10.92 19.67 -6.07
CA LYS A 382 -9.68 18.88 -6.03
C LYS A 382 -8.52 19.55 -6.77
N GLU A 383 -8.61 20.83 -7.01
CA GLU A 383 -7.57 21.58 -7.69
C GLU A 383 -6.40 21.86 -6.75
N LEU A 384 -5.22 21.40 -7.13
CA LEU A 384 -3.96 21.63 -6.45
C LEU A 384 -3.06 22.47 -7.32
N ILE A 385 -2.69 23.66 -6.84
CA ILE A 385 -1.69 24.51 -7.48
C ILE A 385 -0.39 24.38 -6.70
N ARG A 386 0.62 23.83 -7.38
CA ARG A 386 1.94 23.63 -6.78
C ARG A 386 2.83 24.84 -6.99
N THR A 387 3.86 25.00 -6.13
CA THR A 387 4.92 26.00 -6.32
C THR A 387 5.98 25.48 -7.30
N ASP A 388 6.80 26.31 -7.92
CA ASP A 388 7.82 25.92 -8.91
C ASP A 388 8.97 25.06 -8.32
N VAL A 389 9.08 24.96 -7.01
CA VAL A 389 10.24 24.34 -6.30
C VAL A 389 10.13 22.81 -6.09
N GLN A 390 9.18 22.18 -6.72
CA GLN A 390 8.37 21.23 -6.18
C GLN A 390 8.51 19.78 -6.30
N SER A 391 8.77 19.22 -7.47
CA SER A 391 8.37 17.83 -7.70
C SER A 391 9.28 16.79 -7.05
N GLU A 392 10.58 16.94 -7.09
CA GLU A 392 11.52 15.96 -6.52
C GLU A 392 11.71 16.14 -5.01
N LYS A 393 11.82 17.39 -4.56
CA LYS A 393 12.06 17.69 -3.16
C LYS A 393 10.84 17.35 -2.29
N SER A 394 9.64 17.71 -2.73
CA SER A 394 8.42 17.41 -1.97
C SER A 394 8.17 15.92 -1.83
N ARG A 395 8.42 15.13 -2.89
CA ARG A 395 8.30 13.67 -2.83
C ARG A 395 9.23 13.04 -1.82
N SER A 396 10.52 13.40 -1.83
CA SER A 396 11.50 12.85 -0.89
C SER A 396 11.20 13.31 0.53
N GLU A 397 10.76 14.54 0.71
CA GLU A 397 10.42 15.09 2.01
C GLU A 397 9.12 14.53 2.57
N MET A 398 8.09 14.35 1.73
CA MET A 398 6.76 13.90 2.17
C MET A 398 6.62 12.39 2.31
N SER A 399 7.38 11.60 1.58
CA SER A 399 7.22 10.14 1.60
C SER A 399 7.51 9.50 2.96
N ALA A 400 8.26 10.19 3.82
CA ALA A 400 8.47 9.77 5.20
C ALA A 400 7.24 10.01 6.10
N TYR A 401 6.31 10.89 5.68
CA TYR A 401 5.12 11.30 6.45
C TYR A 401 3.82 10.76 5.89
N THR A 402 3.77 10.46 4.60
CA THR A 402 2.63 9.78 3.98
C THR A 402 2.10 8.61 4.81
N PRO A 403 2.93 7.94 5.62
CA PRO A 403 2.45 6.91 6.51
C PRO A 403 1.42 7.36 7.54
N PHE A 404 1.45 8.62 8.00
CA PHE A 404 0.53 9.09 9.04
C PHE A 404 -0.84 9.47 8.50
N SER A 405 -0.96 9.64 7.20
CA SER A 405 -2.24 9.97 6.63
C SER A 405 -3.07 8.73 6.40
N VAL A 406 -4.21 8.73 7.00
CA VAL A 406 -5.37 7.99 6.54
C VAL A 406 -6.01 8.80 5.41
N THR A 407 -6.73 8.15 4.56
CA THR A 407 -7.46 8.79 3.49
C THR A 407 -8.57 9.65 4.06
N TYR A 408 -8.35 10.94 4.12
CA TYR A 408 -9.36 11.89 4.57
C TYR A 408 -10.49 11.97 3.52
N HIS A 409 -11.72 11.69 3.93
CA HIS A 409 -12.94 11.76 3.12
C HIS A 409 -12.87 11.11 1.71
N GLY A 410 -12.20 10.01 1.57
CA GLY A 410 -12.05 9.33 0.28
C GLY A 410 -11.21 10.12 -0.74
N GLU A 411 -10.51 11.15 -0.28
CA GLU A 411 -9.56 11.87 -1.11
C GLU A 411 -8.40 10.95 -1.49
N PRO A 412 -8.10 10.84 -2.77
CA PRO A 412 -6.99 10.00 -3.17
C PRO A 412 -5.70 10.55 -2.56
N ALA A 413 -5.00 9.76 -1.77
CA ALA A 413 -3.62 10.01 -1.34
C ALA A 413 -2.67 10.31 -2.54
N TYR A 414 -3.18 10.30 -3.72
CA TYR A 414 -2.54 10.31 -5.01
C TYR A 414 -2.39 11.70 -5.62
N ILE A 415 -3.04 12.71 -5.07
CA ILE A 415 -2.76 14.10 -5.47
C ILE A 415 -1.27 14.41 -5.33
N SER A 416 -0.62 13.81 -4.33
CA SER A 416 0.83 13.94 -4.13
C SER A 416 1.68 13.30 -5.23
N LEU A 417 1.14 12.33 -5.98
CA LEU A 417 1.88 11.64 -7.05
C LEU A 417 1.80 12.37 -8.40
N CYS A 418 0.77 13.20 -8.64
CA CYS A 418 0.68 14.07 -9.80
C CYS A 418 1.39 15.38 -9.49
N ASP A 419 2.56 15.59 -10.08
CA ASP A 419 3.42 16.74 -9.79
C ASP A 419 3.03 18.04 -10.51
N THR A 420 2.05 17.98 -11.42
CA THR A 420 1.47 19.15 -12.09
C THR A 420 -0.07 19.09 -12.11
N THR A 421 -0.70 20.26 -12.20
CA THR A 421 -2.15 20.39 -12.32
C THR A 421 -2.69 19.67 -13.56
N GLU A 422 -1.98 19.77 -14.70
CA GLU A 422 -2.39 19.13 -15.95
C GLU A 422 -2.40 17.60 -15.83
N LYS A 423 -1.39 17.02 -15.20
CA LYS A 423 -1.34 15.56 -14.95
C LYS A 423 -2.49 15.10 -14.03
N LEU A 424 -2.79 15.90 -13.01
CA LEU A 424 -3.91 15.60 -12.10
C LEU A 424 -5.26 15.69 -12.83
N GLN A 425 -5.48 16.73 -13.65
CA GLN A 425 -6.71 16.89 -14.43
C GLN A 425 -6.90 15.74 -15.43
N LYS A 426 -5.84 15.36 -16.14
CA LYS A 426 -5.89 14.18 -17.03
C LYS A 426 -6.26 12.93 -16.26
N TYR A 427 -5.58 12.67 -15.14
CA TYR A 427 -5.90 11.50 -14.32
C TYR A 427 -7.37 11.50 -13.87
N ASN A 428 -7.87 12.62 -13.35
CA ASN A 428 -9.26 12.72 -12.89
C ASN A 428 -10.26 12.45 -14.02
N SER A 429 -9.99 12.95 -15.23
CA SER A 429 -10.85 12.69 -16.40
C SER A 429 -10.83 11.21 -16.82
N GLU A 430 -9.70 10.54 -16.68
CA GLU A 430 -9.58 9.11 -17.00
C GLU A 430 -10.24 8.24 -15.91
N LEU A 431 -10.15 8.64 -14.65
CA LEU A 431 -10.88 7.98 -13.56
C LEU A 431 -12.40 8.15 -13.72
N GLU A 432 -12.88 9.32 -14.10
CA GLU A 432 -14.30 9.54 -14.38
C GLU A 432 -14.78 8.61 -15.50
N ARG A 433 -14.03 8.52 -16.60
CA ARG A 433 -14.31 7.55 -17.67
C ARG A 433 -14.31 6.11 -17.15
N TYR A 434 -13.31 5.73 -16.37
CA TYR A 434 -13.20 4.40 -15.74
C TYR A 434 -14.47 4.06 -14.95
N LEU A 435 -14.87 4.95 -14.03
CA LEU A 435 -16.04 4.76 -13.17
C LEU A 435 -17.36 4.72 -13.95
N SER A 436 -17.42 5.35 -15.13
CA SER A 436 -18.63 5.35 -15.97
C SER A 436 -18.94 3.99 -16.61
N VAL A 437 -17.96 3.11 -16.72
CA VAL A 437 -18.08 1.79 -17.38
C VAL A 437 -17.85 0.61 -16.45
N THR A 438 -17.32 0.86 -15.24
CA THR A 438 -16.96 -0.19 -14.28
C THR A 438 -18.03 -0.33 -13.20
N LYS A 439 -18.47 -1.56 -12.98
CA LYS A 439 -19.35 -1.92 -11.87
C LYS A 439 -18.49 -2.27 -10.66
N GLU A 440 -18.60 -1.47 -9.62
CA GLU A 440 -17.88 -1.74 -8.37
C GLU A 440 -18.72 -2.63 -7.44
N VAL A 441 -18.08 -3.64 -6.87
CA VAL A 441 -18.70 -4.58 -5.93
C VAL A 441 -17.87 -4.60 -4.67
N SER A 442 -18.42 -4.12 -3.56
CA SER A 442 -17.77 -4.22 -2.26
C SER A 442 -17.69 -5.69 -1.82
N VAL A 443 -16.52 -6.10 -1.35
CA VAL A 443 -16.29 -7.45 -0.84
C VAL A 443 -15.66 -7.38 0.54
N PRO A 444 -16.10 -8.19 1.51
CA PRO A 444 -15.53 -8.20 2.83
C PRO A 444 -14.09 -8.76 2.80
N THR A 445 -13.27 -8.30 3.72
CA THR A 445 -11.94 -8.86 3.98
C THR A 445 -11.93 -9.47 5.37
N VAL A 446 -11.36 -10.65 5.50
CA VAL A 446 -11.26 -11.37 6.78
C VAL A 446 -9.84 -11.92 6.97
N ASN A 447 -9.43 -12.05 8.21
CA ASN A 447 -8.18 -12.67 8.61
C ASN A 447 -8.46 -14.06 9.19
N SER A 448 -8.11 -15.11 8.45
CA SER A 448 -8.24 -16.50 8.94
C SER A 448 -7.01 -16.89 9.77
N PRO A 449 -7.16 -17.18 11.06
CA PRO A 449 -6.07 -17.70 11.90
C PRO A 449 -5.46 -18.99 11.35
N LYS A 450 -6.26 -19.87 10.74
CA LYS A 450 -5.75 -21.11 10.13
C LYS A 450 -4.90 -20.81 8.89
N TYR A 451 -5.28 -19.81 8.08
CA TYR A 451 -4.50 -19.41 6.91
C TYR A 451 -3.15 -18.81 7.32
N ILE A 452 -3.16 -17.96 8.36
CA ILE A 452 -1.94 -17.40 8.95
C ILE A 452 -1.02 -18.53 9.47
N ALA A 453 -1.57 -19.48 10.22
CA ALA A 453 -0.82 -20.62 10.76
C ALA A 453 -0.30 -21.54 9.63
N LEU A 454 -1.12 -21.78 8.60
CA LEU A 454 -0.72 -22.59 7.44
C LEU A 454 0.49 -21.98 6.74
N ASN A 455 0.43 -20.69 6.45
CA ASN A 455 1.52 -19.97 5.79
C ASN A 455 2.81 -19.97 6.64
N ALA A 456 2.69 -19.73 7.94
CA ALA A 456 3.83 -19.76 8.85
C ALA A 456 4.50 -21.15 8.95
N ASN A 457 3.69 -22.22 8.95
CA ASN A 457 4.18 -23.59 9.08
C ASN A 457 4.59 -24.24 7.74
N ASN A 458 4.15 -23.70 6.61
CA ASN A 458 4.39 -24.25 5.28
C ASN A 458 4.80 -23.15 4.27
N PRO A 459 5.85 -22.37 4.53
CA PRO A 459 6.22 -21.25 3.66
C PRO A 459 6.58 -21.67 2.23
N ASP A 460 7.03 -22.91 2.06
CA ASP A 460 7.41 -23.44 0.75
C ASP A 460 6.22 -23.92 -0.09
N LEU A 461 5.04 -24.13 0.51
CA LEU A 461 3.87 -24.61 -0.22
C LEU A 461 3.40 -23.59 -1.25
N PHE A 462 3.24 -22.34 -0.84
CA PHE A 462 2.81 -21.25 -1.70
C PHE A 462 3.88 -20.88 -2.75
N LYS A 463 5.15 -20.89 -2.35
CA LYS A 463 6.26 -20.69 -3.30
C LYS A 463 6.29 -21.77 -4.38
N LYS A 464 6.06 -23.03 -4.00
CA LYS A 464 5.99 -24.15 -4.94
C LYS A 464 4.84 -23.96 -5.93
N ARG A 465 3.66 -23.53 -5.46
CA ARG A 465 2.53 -23.22 -6.34
C ARG A 465 2.93 -22.14 -7.36
N ASP A 466 3.46 -21.02 -6.92
CA ASP A 466 3.85 -19.91 -7.80
C ASP A 466 4.92 -20.36 -8.82
N GLN A 467 5.88 -21.20 -8.40
CA GLN A 467 6.88 -21.80 -9.30
C GLN A 467 6.25 -22.71 -10.35
N MET A 468 5.32 -23.58 -9.96
CA MET A 468 4.62 -24.48 -10.89
C MET A 468 3.78 -23.69 -11.91
N GLU A 469 3.12 -22.62 -11.49
CA GLU A 469 2.38 -21.72 -12.38
C GLU A 469 3.31 -21.08 -13.41
N ILE A 470 4.48 -20.56 -12.99
CA ILE A 470 5.48 -19.99 -13.91
C ILE A 470 6.02 -21.06 -14.86
N GLN A 471 6.39 -22.23 -14.36
CA GLN A 471 6.88 -23.35 -15.19
C GLN A 471 5.85 -23.78 -16.24
N TYR A 472 4.57 -23.73 -15.89
CA TYR A 472 3.50 -23.99 -16.85
C TYR A 472 3.43 -22.88 -17.92
N VAL A 473 3.45 -21.62 -17.52
CA VAL A 473 3.41 -20.49 -18.46
C VAL A 473 4.63 -20.47 -19.38
N THR A 474 5.81 -20.79 -18.87
CA THR A 474 7.06 -20.86 -19.67
C THR A 474 7.19 -22.17 -20.49
N GLY A 475 6.29 -23.12 -20.32
CA GLY A 475 6.26 -24.37 -21.09
C GLY A 475 7.19 -25.47 -20.55
N GLU A 476 7.70 -25.32 -19.33
CA GLU A 476 8.57 -26.32 -18.69
C GLU A 476 7.80 -27.56 -18.20
N ILE A 477 6.52 -27.36 -17.84
CA ILE A 477 5.61 -28.42 -17.42
C ILE A 477 4.31 -28.40 -18.24
N THR A 478 3.59 -29.50 -18.20
CA THR A 478 2.26 -29.66 -18.83
C THR A 478 1.15 -29.15 -17.93
N LEU A 479 -0.05 -28.93 -18.50
CA LEU A 479 -1.24 -28.60 -17.74
C LEU A 479 -1.61 -29.72 -16.76
N GLU A 480 -1.46 -30.99 -17.16
CA GLU A 480 -1.76 -32.14 -16.31
C GLU A 480 -0.87 -32.18 -15.07
N GLU A 481 0.43 -31.87 -15.22
CA GLU A 481 1.35 -31.78 -14.07
C GLU A 481 1.01 -30.65 -13.10
N LEU A 482 0.59 -29.49 -13.62
CA LEU A 482 0.11 -28.40 -12.78
C LEU A 482 -1.21 -28.77 -12.07
N GLN A 483 -2.17 -29.36 -12.77
CA GLN A 483 -3.45 -29.82 -12.22
C GLN A 483 -3.23 -30.87 -11.13
N ASP A 484 -2.39 -31.86 -11.38
CA ASP A 484 -2.06 -32.89 -10.38
C ASP A 484 -1.51 -32.29 -9.09
N PHE A 485 -0.59 -31.33 -9.20
CA PHE A 485 -0.06 -30.62 -8.03
C PHE A 485 -1.13 -29.81 -7.29
N ILE A 486 -1.94 -29.02 -8.01
CA ILE A 486 -2.98 -28.18 -7.41
C ILE A 486 -4.03 -29.04 -6.71
N GLU A 487 -4.56 -30.06 -7.39
CA GLU A 487 -5.68 -30.85 -6.88
C GLU A 487 -5.28 -31.86 -5.81
N ASN A 488 -4.10 -32.46 -5.95
CA ASN A 488 -3.68 -33.56 -5.09
C ASN A 488 -2.66 -33.18 -4.01
N GLU A 489 -2.00 -32.04 -4.13
CA GLU A 489 -1.02 -31.59 -3.15
C GLU A 489 -1.38 -30.26 -2.50
N PHE A 490 -1.74 -29.21 -3.28
CA PHE A 490 -1.97 -27.85 -2.77
C PHE A 490 -3.32 -27.73 -2.07
N LEU A 491 -4.44 -27.94 -2.78
CA LEU A 491 -5.79 -27.78 -2.25
C LEU A 491 -6.09 -28.64 -1.02
N PRO A 492 -5.65 -29.92 -0.92
CA PRO A 492 -5.84 -30.68 0.29
C PRO A 492 -5.16 -30.09 1.53
N LYS A 493 -4.04 -29.38 1.35
CA LYS A 493 -3.31 -28.74 2.45
C LYS A 493 -3.94 -27.41 2.88
N THR A 494 -4.63 -26.72 1.98
CA THR A 494 -5.30 -25.43 2.28
C THR A 494 -6.73 -25.60 2.76
N ALA A 495 -7.36 -26.77 2.56
CA ALA A 495 -8.79 -27.03 2.74
C ALA A 495 -9.38 -26.54 4.07
N GLU A 496 -8.69 -26.77 5.19
CA GLU A 496 -9.18 -26.33 6.51
C GLU A 496 -9.12 -24.80 6.67
N ALA A 497 -8.10 -24.16 6.08
CA ALA A 497 -7.96 -22.71 6.11
C ALA A 497 -8.96 -22.03 5.15
N ASP A 498 -9.21 -22.65 4.00
CA ASP A 498 -10.22 -22.21 3.05
C ASP A 498 -11.63 -22.29 3.64
N GLN A 499 -11.94 -23.37 4.34
CA GLN A 499 -13.22 -23.52 5.03
C GLN A 499 -13.42 -22.46 6.11
N GLU A 500 -12.42 -22.20 6.96
CA GLU A 500 -12.50 -21.16 8.00
C GLU A 500 -12.67 -19.77 7.35
N THR A 501 -11.94 -19.47 6.29
CA THR A 501 -12.08 -18.22 5.57
C THR A 501 -13.49 -18.04 4.98
N ALA A 502 -14.05 -19.12 4.42
CA ALA A 502 -15.43 -19.13 3.94
C ALA A 502 -16.46 -18.82 5.03
N GLU A 503 -16.28 -19.40 6.22
CA GLU A 503 -17.14 -19.17 7.38
C GLU A 503 -17.04 -17.72 7.88
N LEU A 504 -15.83 -17.18 7.96
CA LEU A 504 -15.60 -15.78 8.36
C LEU A 504 -16.18 -14.78 7.34
N LEU A 505 -16.05 -15.03 6.04
CA LEU A 505 -16.62 -14.18 5.00
C LEU A 505 -18.15 -14.17 5.04
N ARG A 506 -18.80 -15.34 5.25
CA ARG A 506 -20.26 -15.41 5.42
C ARG A 506 -20.70 -14.59 6.63
N ALA A 507 -20.02 -14.75 7.78
CA ALA A 507 -20.34 -13.99 8.98
C ALA A 507 -20.17 -12.47 8.80
N ALA A 508 -19.22 -12.04 7.96
CA ALA A 508 -19.00 -10.62 7.65
C ALA A 508 -20.04 -10.05 6.66
N THR A 509 -20.65 -10.90 5.82
CA THR A 509 -21.68 -10.47 4.85
C THR A 509 -23.10 -10.46 5.43
N GLU A 510 -23.34 -11.19 6.54
CA GLU A 510 -24.65 -11.27 7.20
C GLU A 510 -24.87 -10.16 8.25
N GLN A 511 -23.85 -9.35 8.53
CA GLN A 511 -23.92 -8.17 9.43
C GLN A 511 -24.20 -6.89 8.67
#